data_31edfd0ea86b594fb8bf47a712385751
#
_entry.id   31edfd0ea86b594fb8bf47a712385751
#
_cell.length_a   1.000
_cell.length_b   1.000
_cell.length_c   1.000
_cell.angle_alpha   90.00
_cell.angle_beta   90.00
_cell.angle_gamma   90.00
#
_symmetry.space_group_name_H-M   'P 1'
#
loop_
_entity.id
_entity.type
_entity.pdbx_description
1 polymer ?
#
loop_
_entity_poly.entity_id
_entity_poly.type
_entity_poly.pdbx_seq_one_letter_code
_entity_poly.pdbx_strand_id
1 'polypeptide(L)'
;YDRAEEKIHAMNTFSIQQEIEKNTCYLKVKTMLLEVLAHLYSNNCLVKEPDLRTENEQQIANLKKVITYIMEHYDADMRLNELACLVNMNPQYFCRYFKKNIGKTITEYINEVRIEKAAQALAETNDKIIDIAQNCGYENVSYFIRRFRRTKGMTPIQYREMSK
;
A
#
# COMPACT_ATOMS: atom_id res chain seq x y z
N TYR A 1 78.82 9.56 3.68
CA TYR A 1 77.71 8.58 3.68
C TYR A 1 76.64 8.97 4.75
N ASP A 2 77.03 9.36 5.92
CA ASP A 2 76.11 9.71 7.05
C ASP A 2 75.10 10.84 6.73
N ARG A 3 75.54 11.87 6.05
CA ARG A 3 74.73 13.08 5.78
C ARG A 3 73.57 12.88 4.80
N ALA A 4 73.61 11.83 3.97
CA ALA A 4 72.53 11.46 3.03
C ALA A 4 71.46 10.65 3.71
N GLU A 5 71.83 9.75 4.61
CA GLU A 5 70.89 8.95 5.40
C GLU A 5 70.08 9.80 6.40
N GLU A 6 70.71 10.79 7.04
CA GLU A 6 70.01 11.75 7.89
C GLU A 6 68.95 12.59 7.13
N LYS A 7 69.25 13.01 5.90
CA LYS A 7 68.28 13.74 5.05
C LYS A 7 67.11 12.87 4.62
N ILE A 8 67.35 11.62 4.27
CA ILE A 8 66.29 10.68 3.91
C ILE A 8 65.39 10.37 5.10
N HIS A 9 65.97 10.21 6.29
CA HIS A 9 65.24 9.97 7.51
C HIS A 9 64.37 11.19 7.91
N ALA A 10 64.91 12.39 7.80
CA ALA A 10 64.18 13.64 8.06
C ALA A 10 63.02 13.84 7.05
N MET A 11 63.22 13.55 5.76
CA MET A 11 62.14 13.63 4.74
C MET A 11 61.05 12.59 4.99
N ASN A 12 61.37 11.38 5.36
CA ASN A 12 60.40 10.32 5.67
C ASN A 12 59.60 10.69 6.94
N THR A 13 60.25 11.21 7.97
CA THR A 13 59.59 11.65 9.19
C THR A 13 58.62 12.80 8.94
N PHE A 14 59.02 13.76 8.10
CA PHE A 14 58.17 14.90 7.72
C PHE A 14 56.95 14.43 6.88
N SER A 15 57.12 13.50 5.96
CA SER A 15 56.02 12.93 5.16
C SER A 15 55.03 12.20 6.04
N ILE A 16 55.50 11.39 6.99
CA ILE A 16 54.64 10.67 7.94
C ILE A 16 53.88 11.64 8.85
N GLN A 17 54.55 12.69 9.32
CA GLN A 17 53.92 13.73 10.15
C GLN A 17 52.79 14.47 9.40
N GLN A 18 52.99 14.80 8.13
CA GLN A 18 51.96 15.41 7.29
C GLN A 18 50.76 14.51 7.07
N GLU A 19 50.97 13.21 6.93
CA GLU A 19 49.91 12.24 6.74
C GLU A 19 49.10 12.01 8.02
N ILE A 20 49.73 12.01 9.17
CA ILE A 20 49.11 11.99 10.49
C ILE A 20 48.25 13.24 10.70
N GLU A 21 48.76 14.44 10.38
CA GLU A 21 48.01 15.69 10.52
C GLU A 21 46.76 15.72 9.62
N LYS A 22 46.86 15.27 8.36
CA LYS A 22 45.73 15.15 7.46
C LYS A 22 44.67 14.19 8.01
N ASN A 23 45.09 13.03 8.47
CA ASN A 23 44.18 12.05 9.04
C ASN A 23 43.53 12.54 10.34
N THR A 24 44.27 13.26 11.18
CA THR A 24 43.75 13.87 12.42
C THR A 24 42.73 14.96 12.10
N CYS A 25 43.02 15.82 11.09
CA CYS A 25 42.07 16.84 10.63
C CYS A 25 40.77 16.21 10.06
N TYR A 26 40.89 15.18 9.24
CA TYR A 26 39.76 14.44 8.71
C TYR A 26 38.90 13.81 9.83
N LEU A 27 39.52 13.18 10.81
CA LEU A 27 38.82 12.61 11.97
C LEU A 27 38.10 13.68 12.80
N LYS A 28 38.73 14.84 13.03
CA LYS A 28 38.09 15.97 13.73
C LYS A 28 36.85 16.49 12.99
N VAL A 29 36.92 16.67 11.66
CA VAL A 29 35.80 17.10 10.85
C VAL A 29 34.68 16.07 10.92
N LYS A 30 34.99 14.79 10.81
CA LYS A 30 34.00 13.69 10.89
C LYS A 30 33.31 13.65 12.25
N THR A 31 34.06 13.86 13.35
CA THR A 31 33.51 13.89 14.72
C THR A 31 32.55 15.07 14.89
N MET A 32 32.97 16.26 14.46
CA MET A 32 32.11 17.46 14.50
C MET A 32 30.82 17.28 13.66
N LEU A 33 30.91 16.64 12.50
CA LEU A 33 29.75 16.36 11.68
C LEU A 33 28.78 15.40 12.39
N LEU A 34 29.30 14.35 13.03
CA LEU A 34 28.50 13.41 13.82
C LEU A 34 27.85 14.08 15.05
N GLU A 35 28.56 14.99 15.71
CA GLU A 35 27.99 15.76 16.82
C GLU A 35 26.86 16.69 16.38
N VAL A 36 27.03 17.37 15.25
CA VAL A 36 25.99 18.22 14.66
C VAL A 36 24.76 17.37 14.27
N LEU A 37 24.96 16.22 13.64
CA LEU A 37 23.88 15.30 13.30
C LEU A 37 23.15 14.75 14.54
N ALA A 38 23.92 14.39 15.58
CA ALA A 38 23.34 13.95 16.85
C ALA A 38 22.54 15.06 17.52
N HIS A 39 23.02 16.31 17.48
CA HIS A 39 22.31 17.46 18.01
C HIS A 39 21.03 17.79 17.25
N LEU A 40 21.09 17.73 15.91
CA LEU A 40 19.89 17.90 15.06
C LEU A 40 18.87 16.79 15.28
N TYR A 41 19.31 15.57 15.50
CA TYR A 41 18.47 14.43 15.84
C TYR A 41 17.80 14.60 17.22
N SER A 42 18.59 14.98 18.23
CA SER A 42 18.09 15.18 19.60
C SER A 42 17.09 16.33 19.72
N ASN A 43 17.25 17.37 18.90
CA ASN A 43 16.36 18.54 18.89
C ASN A 43 15.17 18.39 17.94
N ASN A 44 14.93 17.21 17.37
CA ASN A 44 13.83 16.97 16.38
C ASN A 44 13.91 17.88 15.13
N CYS A 45 15.08 18.46 14.83
CA CYS A 45 15.29 19.31 13.66
C CYS A 45 15.46 18.51 12.37
N LEU A 46 15.77 17.21 12.47
CA LEU A 46 15.61 16.29 11.35
C LEU A 46 14.13 15.97 11.25
N VAL A 47 13.53 16.30 10.13
CA VAL A 47 12.19 15.83 9.81
C VAL A 47 12.20 14.33 10.04
N LYS A 48 11.40 13.83 11.00
CA LYS A 48 11.14 12.40 11.10
C LYS A 48 10.67 11.99 9.72
N GLU A 49 11.45 11.18 9.03
CA GLU A 49 10.84 10.45 7.90
C GLU A 49 9.55 9.87 8.45
N PRO A 50 8.40 10.15 7.81
CA PRO A 50 7.16 9.54 8.24
C PRO A 50 7.47 8.07 8.34
N ASP A 51 7.21 7.47 9.50
CA ASP A 51 7.56 6.08 9.75
C ASP A 51 6.83 5.26 8.70
N LEU A 52 7.54 4.91 7.62
CA LEU A 52 6.99 4.21 6.45
C LEU A 52 6.32 2.89 6.86
N ARG A 53 6.66 2.39 8.04
CA ARG A 53 6.01 1.23 8.65
C ARG A 53 4.62 1.60 9.18
N THR A 54 4.49 2.69 9.91
CA THR A 54 3.20 3.16 10.46
C THR A 54 2.26 3.64 9.36
N GLU A 55 2.76 4.32 8.33
CA GLU A 55 1.94 4.69 7.17
C GLU A 55 1.45 3.46 6.39
N ASN A 56 2.32 2.48 6.16
CA ASN A 56 1.95 1.25 5.47
C ASN A 56 0.95 0.42 6.29
N GLU A 57 1.15 0.31 7.60
CA GLU A 57 0.22 -0.37 8.50
C GLU A 57 -1.14 0.32 8.53
N GLN A 58 -1.18 1.66 8.59
CA GLN A 58 -2.41 2.43 8.53
C GLN A 58 -3.12 2.30 7.17
N GLN A 59 -2.37 2.27 6.08
CA GLN A 59 -2.93 2.05 4.74
C GLN A 59 -3.57 0.66 4.63
N ILE A 60 -2.89 -0.38 5.12
CA ILE A 60 -3.41 -1.75 5.14
C ILE A 60 -4.67 -1.83 6.03
N ALA A 61 -4.65 -1.22 7.20
CA ALA A 61 -5.79 -1.19 8.12
C ALA A 61 -7.01 -0.48 7.50
N ASN A 62 -6.79 0.63 6.80
CA ASN A 62 -7.84 1.36 6.09
C ASN A 62 -8.45 0.52 4.96
N LEU A 63 -7.62 -0.15 4.16
CA LEU A 63 -8.11 -1.05 3.10
C LEU A 63 -8.90 -2.22 3.69
N LYS A 64 -8.37 -2.86 4.72
CA LYS A 64 -9.05 -3.96 5.41
C LYS A 64 -10.42 -3.53 5.91
N LYS A 65 -10.52 -2.37 6.55
CA LYS A 65 -11.79 -1.82 7.05
C LYS A 65 -12.82 -1.65 5.94
N VAL A 66 -12.41 -1.06 4.81
CA VAL A 66 -13.30 -0.86 3.65
C VAL A 66 -13.72 -2.18 3.03
N ILE A 67 -12.78 -3.11 2.81
CA ILE A 67 -13.05 -4.42 2.23
C ILE A 67 -14.02 -5.21 3.11
N THR A 68 -13.79 -5.25 4.43
CA THR A 68 -14.69 -5.91 5.38
C THR A 68 -16.09 -5.31 5.31
N TYR A 69 -16.22 -3.99 5.31
CA TYR A 69 -17.50 -3.31 5.20
C TYR A 69 -18.23 -3.68 3.89
N ILE A 70 -17.52 -3.71 2.75
CA ILE A 70 -18.11 -4.13 1.47
C ILE A 70 -18.57 -5.60 1.52
N MET A 71 -17.79 -6.47 2.15
CA MET A 71 -18.13 -7.90 2.28
C MET A 71 -19.35 -8.16 3.16
N GLU A 72 -19.60 -7.30 4.15
CA GLU A 72 -20.72 -7.40 5.08
C GLU A 72 -22.00 -6.74 4.55
N HIS A 73 -21.89 -5.74 3.66
CA HIS A 73 -23.00 -4.91 3.19
C HIS A 73 -23.14 -4.91 1.66
N TYR A 74 -22.63 -5.93 0.97
CA TYR A 74 -22.58 -5.95 -0.50
C TYR A 74 -23.96 -5.86 -1.17
N ASP A 75 -25.01 -6.28 -0.50
CA ASP A 75 -26.41 -6.25 -0.95
C ASP A 75 -27.05 -4.86 -0.87
N ALA A 76 -26.51 -3.97 -0.01
CA ALA A 76 -27.03 -2.63 0.19
C ALA A 76 -26.56 -1.62 -0.88
N ASP A 77 -27.28 -0.51 -1.00
CA ASP A 77 -26.83 0.63 -1.80
C ASP A 77 -25.69 1.36 -1.09
N MET A 78 -24.46 1.10 -1.51
CA MET A 78 -23.26 1.69 -0.93
C MET A 78 -22.86 2.96 -1.66
N ARG A 79 -22.87 4.08 -0.95
CA ARG A 79 -22.44 5.36 -1.51
C ARG A 79 -20.93 5.58 -1.29
N LEU A 80 -20.27 6.12 -2.32
CA LEU A 80 -18.84 6.43 -2.27
C LEU A 80 -18.44 7.27 -1.05
N ASN A 81 -19.29 8.26 -0.70
CA ASN A 81 -19.04 9.15 0.44
C ASN A 81 -19.03 8.38 1.77
N GLU A 82 -19.87 7.39 1.94
CA GLU A 82 -19.92 6.55 3.14
C GLU A 82 -18.63 5.74 3.29
N LEU A 83 -18.18 5.10 2.22
CA LEU A 83 -16.94 4.33 2.21
C LEU A 83 -15.70 5.21 2.47
N ALA A 84 -15.68 6.43 1.92
CA ALA A 84 -14.61 7.38 2.15
C ALA A 84 -14.59 7.87 3.61
N CYS A 85 -15.77 8.10 4.21
CA CYS A 85 -15.90 8.47 5.63
C CYS A 85 -15.38 7.39 6.58
N LEU A 86 -15.53 6.10 6.25
CA LEU A 86 -15.02 5.00 7.08
C LEU A 86 -13.51 5.12 7.37
N VAL A 87 -12.78 5.71 6.44
CA VAL A 87 -11.32 5.84 6.50
C VAL A 87 -10.85 7.31 6.60
N ASN A 88 -11.78 8.22 6.92
CA ASN A 88 -11.53 9.66 7.05
C ASN A 88 -10.84 10.28 5.82
N MET A 89 -11.22 9.84 4.62
CA MET A 89 -10.66 10.33 3.36
C MET A 89 -11.67 11.16 2.58
N ASN A 90 -11.16 12.14 1.81
CA ASN A 90 -11.97 12.79 0.77
C ASN A 90 -12.34 11.74 -0.31
N PRO A 91 -13.59 11.74 -0.81
CA PRO A 91 -14.05 10.74 -1.81
C PRO A 91 -13.20 10.65 -3.07
N GLN A 92 -12.71 11.78 -3.58
CA GLN A 92 -11.85 11.81 -4.77
C GLN A 92 -10.47 11.19 -4.49
N TYR A 93 -9.90 11.48 -3.33
CA TYR A 93 -8.64 10.86 -2.91
C TYR A 93 -8.84 9.37 -2.66
N PHE A 94 -9.93 8.98 -1.99
CA PHE A 94 -10.28 7.60 -1.71
C PHE A 94 -10.42 6.76 -2.98
N CYS A 95 -11.06 7.26 -4.05
CA CYS A 95 -11.12 6.56 -5.34
C CYS A 95 -9.73 6.24 -5.90
N ARG A 96 -8.83 7.23 -5.89
CA ARG A 96 -7.45 7.05 -6.38
C ARG A 96 -6.66 6.10 -5.50
N TYR A 97 -6.78 6.26 -4.19
CA TYR A 97 -6.16 5.41 -3.19
C TYR A 97 -6.59 3.95 -3.33
N PHE A 98 -7.90 3.68 -3.39
CA PHE A 98 -8.43 2.33 -3.56
C PHE A 98 -7.96 1.69 -4.86
N LYS A 99 -8.09 2.42 -5.99
CA LYS A 99 -7.64 1.92 -7.30
C LYS A 99 -6.13 1.65 -7.34
N LYS A 100 -5.32 2.50 -6.71
CA LYS A 100 -3.85 2.32 -6.63
C LYS A 100 -3.49 1.03 -5.90
N ASN A 101 -4.18 0.72 -4.80
CA ASN A 101 -3.83 -0.41 -3.93
C ASN A 101 -4.50 -1.72 -4.35
N ILE A 102 -5.73 -1.68 -4.87
CA ILE A 102 -6.52 -2.88 -5.25
C ILE A 102 -6.43 -3.16 -6.75
N GLY A 103 -6.01 -2.19 -7.56
CA GLY A 103 -5.94 -2.32 -9.02
C GLY A 103 -7.27 -2.11 -9.74
N LYS A 104 -8.38 -1.96 -9.01
CA LYS A 104 -9.76 -1.83 -9.52
C LYS A 104 -10.47 -0.65 -8.88
N THR A 105 -11.46 -0.11 -9.57
CA THR A 105 -12.35 0.89 -8.97
C THR A 105 -13.23 0.26 -7.89
N ILE A 106 -13.72 1.07 -6.96
CA ILE A 106 -14.62 0.62 -5.89
C ILE A 106 -15.87 -0.06 -6.46
N THR A 107 -16.48 0.55 -7.49
CA THR A 107 -17.67 -0.01 -8.15
C THR A 107 -17.39 -1.36 -8.83
N GLU A 108 -16.21 -1.52 -9.43
CA GLU A 108 -15.80 -2.81 -9.99
C GLU A 108 -15.63 -3.86 -8.91
N TYR A 109 -15.00 -3.50 -7.81
CA TYR A 109 -14.78 -4.40 -6.67
C TYR A 109 -16.10 -4.84 -6.01
N ILE A 110 -17.03 -3.90 -5.73
CA ILE A 110 -18.35 -4.22 -5.19
C ILE A 110 -19.10 -5.17 -6.12
N ASN A 111 -19.09 -4.88 -7.43
CA ASN A 111 -19.75 -5.76 -8.39
C ASN A 111 -19.14 -7.16 -8.45
N GLU A 112 -17.82 -7.28 -8.31
CA GLU A 112 -17.18 -8.61 -8.22
C GLU A 112 -17.64 -9.37 -6.99
N VAL A 113 -17.64 -8.74 -5.81
CA VAL A 113 -18.14 -9.35 -4.58
C VAL A 113 -19.59 -9.83 -4.75
N ARG A 114 -20.45 -8.99 -5.30
CA ARG A 114 -21.85 -9.35 -5.59
C ARG A 114 -21.97 -10.54 -6.51
N ILE A 115 -21.17 -10.60 -7.59
CA ILE A 115 -21.17 -11.73 -8.54
C ILE A 115 -20.63 -13.00 -7.88
N GLU A 116 -19.61 -12.93 -7.03
CA GLU A 116 -19.12 -14.10 -6.29
C GLU A 116 -20.19 -14.65 -5.35
N LYS A 117 -20.89 -13.78 -4.61
CA LYS A 117 -22.00 -14.17 -3.74
C LYS A 117 -23.16 -14.78 -4.50
N ALA A 118 -23.50 -14.20 -5.67
CA ALA A 118 -24.51 -14.75 -6.56
C ALA A 118 -24.11 -16.13 -7.14
N ALA A 119 -22.85 -16.31 -7.50
CA ALA A 119 -22.33 -17.59 -7.97
C ALA A 119 -22.42 -18.67 -6.89
N GLN A 120 -22.09 -18.32 -5.65
CA GLN A 120 -22.26 -19.21 -4.50
C GLN A 120 -23.73 -19.59 -4.30
N ALA A 121 -24.65 -18.62 -4.29
CA ALA A 121 -26.08 -18.88 -4.15
C ALA A 121 -26.64 -19.75 -5.30
N LEU A 122 -26.18 -19.55 -6.54
CA LEU A 122 -26.57 -20.36 -7.69
C LEU A 122 -26.14 -21.83 -7.56
N ALA A 123 -25.00 -22.09 -6.96
CA ALA A 123 -24.47 -23.44 -6.72
C ALA A 123 -25.18 -24.15 -5.56
N GLU A 124 -25.49 -23.40 -4.50
CA GLU A 124 -25.99 -23.95 -3.23
C GLU A 124 -27.53 -24.02 -3.16
N THR A 125 -28.24 -23.17 -3.94
CA THR A 125 -29.69 -23.07 -3.84
C THR A 125 -30.41 -23.29 -5.18
N ASN A 126 -31.72 -23.52 -5.10
CA ASN A 126 -32.63 -23.58 -6.25
C ASN A 126 -33.44 -22.28 -6.44
N ASP A 127 -33.06 -21.20 -5.74
CA ASP A 127 -33.79 -19.95 -5.80
C ASP A 127 -33.83 -19.39 -7.21
N LYS A 128 -34.87 -18.61 -7.50
CA LYS A 128 -34.99 -17.98 -8.81
C LYS A 128 -33.85 -17.01 -9.05
N ILE A 129 -33.36 -16.92 -10.26
CA ILE A 129 -32.26 -16.03 -10.63
C ILE A 129 -32.59 -14.57 -10.29
N ILE A 130 -33.85 -14.18 -10.38
CA ILE A 130 -34.35 -12.85 -10.04
C ILE A 130 -34.12 -12.58 -8.56
N ASP A 131 -34.48 -13.52 -7.69
CA ASP A 131 -34.36 -13.40 -6.23
C ASP A 131 -32.88 -13.36 -5.81
N ILE A 132 -32.05 -14.21 -6.41
CA ILE A 132 -30.59 -14.18 -6.19
C ILE A 132 -29.99 -12.83 -6.61
N ALA A 133 -30.41 -12.29 -7.78
CA ALA A 133 -29.93 -10.99 -8.23
C ALA A 133 -30.28 -9.87 -7.23
N GLN A 134 -31.55 -9.85 -6.77
CA GLN A 134 -32.02 -8.87 -5.78
C GLN A 134 -31.31 -9.01 -4.44
N ASN A 135 -31.16 -10.22 -3.92
CA ASN A 135 -30.47 -10.51 -2.67
C ASN A 135 -28.95 -10.17 -2.74
N CYS A 136 -28.41 -10.05 -3.95
CA CYS A 136 -27.05 -9.58 -4.17
C CYS A 136 -26.95 -8.07 -4.50
N GLY A 137 -28.03 -7.30 -4.29
CA GLY A 137 -28.05 -5.86 -4.46
C GLY A 137 -28.17 -5.38 -5.91
N TYR A 138 -28.73 -6.21 -6.82
CA TYR A 138 -29.03 -5.81 -8.18
C TYR A 138 -30.51 -5.50 -8.37
N GLU A 139 -30.87 -4.24 -8.52
CA GLU A 139 -32.25 -3.82 -8.85
C GLU A 139 -32.64 -4.25 -10.26
N ASN A 140 -31.67 -4.25 -11.21
CA ASN A 140 -31.92 -4.59 -12.62
C ASN A 140 -31.30 -5.95 -12.97
N VAL A 141 -32.17 -6.94 -13.14
CA VAL A 141 -31.79 -8.33 -13.47
C VAL A 141 -31.06 -8.44 -14.82
N SER A 142 -31.42 -7.64 -15.81
CA SER A 142 -30.75 -7.64 -17.12
C SER A 142 -29.30 -7.12 -17.00
N TYR A 143 -29.08 -6.14 -16.13
CA TYR A 143 -27.74 -5.66 -15.81
C TYR A 143 -26.95 -6.73 -15.07
N PHE A 144 -27.56 -7.41 -14.09
CA PHE A 144 -26.94 -8.55 -13.38
C PHE A 144 -26.48 -9.64 -14.36
N ILE A 145 -27.37 -10.12 -15.26
CA ILE A 145 -27.02 -11.19 -16.19
C ILE A 145 -25.84 -10.81 -17.08
N ARG A 146 -25.80 -9.56 -17.58
CA ARG A 146 -24.66 -9.06 -18.38
C ARG A 146 -23.37 -9.02 -17.57
N ARG A 147 -23.42 -8.54 -16.33
CA ARG A 147 -22.26 -8.48 -15.43
C ARG A 147 -21.78 -9.89 -15.07
N PHE A 148 -22.70 -10.77 -14.73
CA PHE A 148 -22.37 -12.17 -14.39
C PHE A 148 -21.67 -12.85 -15.57
N ARG A 149 -22.24 -12.75 -16.78
CA ARG A 149 -21.61 -13.32 -17.98
C ARG A 149 -20.23 -12.72 -18.26
N ARG A 150 -20.05 -11.42 -18.05
CA ARG A 150 -18.76 -10.78 -18.24
C ARG A 150 -17.70 -11.28 -17.24
N THR A 151 -18.11 -11.55 -16.00
CA THR A 151 -17.19 -11.95 -14.92
C THR A 151 -16.93 -13.46 -14.93
N LYS A 152 -17.95 -14.27 -15.16
CA LYS A 152 -17.87 -15.75 -15.11
C LYS A 152 -17.76 -16.42 -16.49
N GLY A 153 -17.84 -15.67 -17.58
CA GLY A 153 -17.77 -16.19 -18.95
C GLY A 153 -19.05 -16.88 -19.44
N MET A 154 -20.04 -17.11 -18.58
CA MET A 154 -21.28 -17.81 -18.87
C MET A 154 -22.48 -17.17 -18.16
N THR A 155 -23.71 -17.52 -18.60
CA THR A 155 -24.91 -17.02 -17.94
C THR A 155 -25.15 -17.65 -16.57
N PRO A 156 -25.94 -17.00 -15.68
CA PRO A 156 -26.29 -17.59 -14.38
C PRO A 156 -26.96 -18.96 -14.49
N ILE A 157 -27.79 -19.20 -15.54
CA ILE A 157 -28.42 -20.51 -15.77
C ILE A 157 -27.37 -21.57 -16.09
N GLN A 158 -26.51 -21.29 -17.05
CA GLN A 158 -25.41 -22.21 -17.42
C GLN A 158 -24.45 -22.50 -16.23
N TYR A 159 -24.18 -21.48 -15.42
CA TYR A 159 -23.34 -21.64 -14.21
C TYR A 159 -24.00 -22.60 -13.22
N ARG A 160 -25.29 -22.45 -12.97
CA ARG A 160 -26.06 -23.37 -12.08
C ARG A 160 -26.04 -24.81 -12.59
N GLU A 161 -26.23 -25.02 -13.90
CA GLU A 161 -26.21 -26.35 -14.51
C GLU A 161 -24.87 -27.05 -14.42
N MET A 162 -23.78 -26.27 -14.51
CA MET A 162 -22.41 -26.78 -14.35
C MET A 162 -22.01 -27.08 -12.90
N SER A 163 -22.65 -26.41 -11.94
CA SER A 163 -22.29 -26.51 -10.51
C SER A 163 -23.05 -27.63 -9.78
N LYS A 164 -23.99 -28.29 -10.45
CA LYS A 164 -24.76 -29.44 -9.98
C LYS A 164 -24.26 -30.73 -10.57
#